data_e4e033640893dd3ddc305bcfe5972b39
#
_entry.id   e4e033640893dd3ddc305bcfe5972b39
#
_cell.length_a   1.000
_cell.length_b   1.000
_cell.length_c   1.000
_cell.angle_alpha   90.00
_cell.angle_beta   90.00
_cell.angle_gamma   90.00
#
_symmetry.space_group_name_H-M   'P 1'
#
loop_
_entity.id
_entity.type
_entity.pdbx_description
1 polymer ?
#
loop_
_entity_poly.entity_id
_entity_poly.type
_entity_poly.pdbx_seq_one_letter_code
_entity_poly.pdbx_strand_id
1 'polypeptide(L)'
;MKAIIVVLLYTFATADADTLCIGYHANNSTDTVDTVLEKNVTVTHSVNLLENKHDGKLCKLRGVAPLHLGKCNIAGWLLGNPECESLFTASSWSYIVETPNSDNGTCYPGDFINYEELREHLSSVSSFERFEIFPKANSWPNHDTNKGVTAACPYAGANSFYRNLIWLVKKGNSYPKLSKSYINNKKKEVLVIWGIHHPPTSTDQQTLYQNADAYVFVGSSKYSKRFKPEIAARPKVRDQAGRMDYYWTLIEPGDTITFEATGNLVAPRYAFAMKRGSGSGIIVSDAPVHDCNTT
;
A
#
# COMPACT_ATOMS: atom_id res chain seq x y z
N MET A 1 9.39 -64.19 -12.58
CA MET A 1 9.97 -62.84 -12.46
C MET A 1 9.47 -62.23 -11.15
N LYS A 2 10.34 -62.09 -10.16
CA LYS A 2 9.98 -61.45 -8.86
C LYS A 2 10.29 -59.96 -8.95
N ALA A 3 9.28 -59.14 -8.84
CA ALA A 3 9.45 -57.69 -8.77
C ALA A 3 10.03 -57.31 -7.40
N ILE A 4 11.21 -56.74 -7.39
CA ILE A 4 11.82 -56.18 -6.19
C ILE A 4 11.26 -54.74 -6.04
N ILE A 5 10.41 -54.57 -5.03
CA ILE A 5 9.98 -53.20 -4.62
C ILE A 5 11.09 -52.64 -3.77
N VAL A 6 11.83 -51.67 -4.31
CA VAL A 6 12.77 -50.86 -3.55
C VAL A 6 11.97 -49.76 -2.83
N VAL A 7 11.74 -49.97 -1.54
CA VAL A 7 11.21 -48.92 -0.68
C VAL A 7 12.38 -48.00 -0.29
N LEU A 8 12.48 -46.87 -0.93
CA LEU A 8 13.37 -45.81 -0.51
C LEU A 8 12.78 -45.15 0.76
N LEU A 9 13.28 -45.58 1.90
CA LEU A 9 13.08 -44.89 3.17
C LEU A 9 13.88 -43.60 3.12
N TYR A 10 13.23 -42.49 2.79
CA TYR A 10 13.78 -41.19 3.08
C TYR A 10 13.72 -41.00 4.61
N THR A 11 14.87 -41.06 5.25
CA THR A 11 15.01 -40.57 6.61
C THR A 11 14.85 -39.07 6.53
N PHE A 12 13.67 -38.58 6.82
CA PHE A 12 13.48 -37.17 7.14
C PHE A 12 14.36 -36.89 8.36
N ALA A 13 15.44 -36.11 8.16
CA ALA A 13 16.06 -35.44 9.29
C ALA A 13 14.94 -34.66 9.96
N THR A 14 14.70 -34.93 11.22
CA THR A 14 13.78 -34.16 12.03
C THR A 14 14.35 -32.76 12.12
N ALA A 15 14.00 -31.92 11.14
CA ALA A 15 14.08 -30.47 11.34
C ALA A 15 13.18 -30.19 12.53
N ASP A 16 13.72 -29.53 13.54
CA ASP A 16 12.94 -29.05 14.67
C ASP A 16 11.66 -28.44 14.12
N ALA A 17 10.52 -28.84 14.68
CA ALA A 17 9.19 -28.49 14.19
C ALA A 17 8.94 -26.96 14.10
N ASP A 18 9.87 -26.16 14.60
CA ASP A 18 9.79 -24.70 14.72
C ASP A 18 10.56 -23.94 13.64
N THR A 19 11.16 -24.58 12.65
CA THR A 19 11.99 -23.92 11.64
C THR A 19 11.51 -24.18 10.23
N LEU A 20 10.46 -23.52 9.79
CA LEU A 20 10.08 -23.45 8.38
C LEU A 20 10.89 -22.34 7.69
N CYS A 21 11.64 -22.68 6.66
CA CYS A 21 12.38 -21.70 5.87
C CYS A 21 11.65 -21.45 4.54
N ILE A 22 11.02 -20.30 4.41
CA ILE A 22 10.35 -19.89 3.18
C ILE A 22 11.40 -19.50 2.15
N GLY A 23 11.30 -20.01 0.94
CA GLY A 23 12.25 -19.75 -0.14
C GLY A 23 13.46 -20.68 -0.17
N TYR A 24 13.58 -21.61 0.76
CA TYR A 24 14.72 -22.52 0.86
C TYR A 24 14.97 -23.39 -0.38
N HIS A 25 13.89 -23.82 -1.04
CA HIS A 25 13.97 -24.68 -2.23
C HIS A 25 13.57 -23.97 -3.54
N ALA A 26 13.53 -22.65 -3.54
CA ALA A 26 13.20 -21.89 -4.74
C ALA A 26 14.41 -21.82 -5.68
N ASN A 27 14.67 -22.91 -6.40
CA ASN A 27 15.81 -23.03 -7.33
C ASN A 27 15.44 -22.64 -8.75
N ASN A 28 14.14 -22.52 -9.06
CA ASN A 28 13.68 -22.24 -10.41
C ASN A 28 13.23 -20.77 -10.51
N SER A 29 13.55 -20.12 -11.62
CA SER A 29 13.13 -18.75 -11.89
C SER A 29 11.62 -18.56 -11.99
N THR A 30 10.87 -19.64 -12.14
CA THR A 30 9.41 -19.66 -12.19
C THR A 30 8.74 -19.95 -10.84
N ASP A 31 9.53 -20.28 -9.80
CA ASP A 31 8.96 -20.54 -8.49
C ASP A 31 8.35 -19.27 -7.90
N THR A 32 7.14 -19.41 -7.38
CA THR A 32 6.41 -18.37 -6.66
C THR A 32 6.45 -18.65 -5.16
N VAL A 33 6.06 -17.67 -4.34
CA VAL A 33 5.91 -17.89 -2.89
C VAL A 33 4.88 -18.99 -2.63
N ASP A 34 3.78 -19.00 -3.38
CA ASP A 34 2.76 -20.06 -3.30
C ASP A 34 3.35 -21.43 -3.56
N THR A 35 4.10 -21.57 -4.66
CA THR A 35 4.74 -22.83 -5.06
C THR A 35 5.72 -23.31 -3.99
N VAL A 36 6.49 -22.39 -3.42
CA VAL A 36 7.47 -22.72 -2.37
C VAL A 36 6.78 -23.16 -1.09
N LEU A 37 5.71 -22.49 -0.70
CA LEU A 37 4.92 -22.85 0.47
C LEU A 37 4.24 -24.20 0.30
N GLU A 38 3.65 -24.46 -0.86
CA GLU A 38 3.03 -25.75 -1.16
C GLU A 38 4.02 -26.92 -1.10
N LYS A 39 5.26 -26.72 -1.53
CA LYS A 39 6.31 -27.73 -1.47
C LYS A 39 6.78 -28.05 -0.05
N ASN A 40 6.77 -27.09 0.83
CA ASN A 40 7.40 -27.19 2.15
C ASN A 40 6.39 -27.30 3.31
N VAL A 41 5.15 -27.00 3.06
CA VAL A 41 4.07 -27.05 4.04
C VAL A 41 2.96 -27.91 3.45
N THR A 42 2.48 -28.90 4.19
CA THR A 42 1.23 -29.59 3.86
C THR A 42 0.07 -28.64 4.10
N VAL A 43 0.00 -27.58 3.32
CA VAL A 43 -1.14 -26.67 3.33
C VAL A 43 -2.21 -27.31 2.49
N THR A 44 -3.24 -27.78 3.14
CA THR A 44 -4.39 -28.44 2.49
C THR A 44 -5.25 -27.49 1.66
N HIS A 45 -4.92 -26.20 1.62
CA HIS A 45 -5.65 -25.20 0.83
C HIS A 45 -4.69 -24.15 0.28
N SER A 46 -4.67 -23.99 -1.02
CA SER A 46 -4.04 -22.89 -1.79
C SER A 46 -4.65 -21.51 -1.49
N VAL A 47 -5.25 -21.32 -0.32
CA VAL A 47 -6.05 -20.16 0.02
C VAL A 47 -5.24 -19.25 0.92
N ASN A 48 -5.03 -18.03 0.42
CA ASN A 48 -4.66 -16.84 1.16
C ASN A 48 -3.27 -16.86 1.83
N LEU A 49 -2.23 -16.77 1.02
CA LEU A 49 -0.96 -16.20 1.47
C LEU A 49 -1.15 -14.82 2.12
N LEU A 50 -2.26 -14.15 1.80
CA LEU A 50 -2.68 -12.87 2.39
C LEU A 50 -2.97 -12.96 3.89
N GLU A 51 -3.31 -14.14 4.42
CA GLU A 51 -3.75 -14.32 5.81
C GLU A 51 -2.96 -15.37 6.59
N ASN A 52 -2.08 -16.12 5.95
CA ASN A 52 -1.32 -17.16 6.62
C ASN A 52 -0.23 -16.56 7.53
N LYS A 53 -0.32 -16.86 8.80
CA LYS A 53 0.76 -16.60 9.77
C LYS A 53 1.77 -17.73 9.67
N HIS A 54 3.02 -17.36 9.44
CA HIS A 54 4.13 -18.31 9.45
C HIS A 54 5.05 -18.00 10.62
N ASP A 55 5.22 -18.98 11.50
CA ASP A 55 6.13 -18.90 12.66
C ASP A 55 7.55 -19.41 12.32
N GLY A 56 7.78 -19.77 11.06
CA GLY A 56 9.07 -20.27 10.57
C GLY A 56 10.04 -19.19 10.13
N LYS A 57 11.25 -19.61 9.76
CA LYS A 57 12.26 -18.71 9.20
C LYS A 57 11.85 -18.18 7.84
N LEU A 58 12.02 -16.88 7.63
CA LEU A 58 11.86 -16.23 6.33
C LEU A 58 13.21 -16.19 5.62
N CYS A 59 13.25 -16.60 4.37
CA CYS A 59 14.47 -16.65 3.58
C CYS A 59 14.36 -15.76 2.34
N LYS A 60 15.49 -15.38 1.80
CA LYS A 60 15.54 -14.81 0.46
C LYS A 60 15.01 -15.81 -0.56
N LEU A 61 14.17 -15.35 -1.47
CA LEU A 61 13.65 -16.16 -2.57
C LEU A 61 14.51 -15.90 -3.81
N ARG A 62 15.19 -16.92 -4.33
CA ARG A 62 16.13 -16.78 -5.46
C ARG A 62 17.18 -15.68 -5.24
N GLY A 63 17.68 -15.57 -4.03
CA GLY A 63 18.67 -14.55 -3.65
C GLY A 63 18.12 -13.14 -3.45
N VAL A 64 16.81 -12.93 -3.62
CA VAL A 64 16.14 -11.63 -3.46
C VAL A 64 15.48 -11.57 -2.09
N ALA A 65 15.77 -10.52 -1.34
CA ALA A 65 15.16 -10.29 -0.03
C ALA A 65 13.66 -9.94 -0.15
N PRO A 66 12.86 -10.32 0.83
CA PRO A 66 11.49 -9.83 0.93
C PRO A 66 11.46 -8.34 1.30
N LEU A 67 10.34 -7.67 0.98
CA LEU A 67 10.02 -6.38 1.54
C LEU A 67 9.38 -6.58 2.92
N HIS A 68 10.17 -6.35 3.97
CA HIS A 68 9.69 -6.44 5.34
C HIS A 68 9.14 -5.09 5.78
N LEU A 69 7.83 -5.01 6.05
CA LEU A 69 7.17 -3.76 6.39
C LEU A 69 7.41 -3.30 7.84
N GLY A 70 8.03 -4.15 8.67
CA GLY A 70 8.33 -3.81 10.07
C GLY A 70 7.07 -3.50 10.86
N LYS A 71 7.04 -2.32 11.46
CA LYS A 71 5.88 -1.82 12.23
C LYS A 71 4.73 -1.28 11.35
N CYS A 72 4.91 -1.26 10.03
CA CYS A 72 3.93 -0.74 9.08
C CYS A 72 3.11 -1.87 8.45
N ASN A 73 1.90 -1.54 8.04
CA ASN A 73 1.12 -2.39 7.16
C ASN A 73 1.15 -1.84 5.71
N ILE A 74 0.49 -2.52 4.80
CA ILE A 74 0.46 -2.12 3.38
C ILE A 74 -0.13 -0.72 3.21
N ALA A 75 -1.18 -0.37 3.95
CA ALA A 75 -1.77 0.97 3.89
C ALA A 75 -0.75 2.05 4.29
N GLY A 76 -0.05 1.86 5.39
CA GLY A 76 0.98 2.81 5.85
C GLY A 76 2.14 2.95 4.88
N TRP A 77 2.56 1.86 4.28
CA TRP A 77 3.59 1.87 3.27
C TRP A 77 3.16 2.65 2.01
N LEU A 78 1.98 2.36 1.46
CA LEU A 78 1.50 2.99 0.23
C LEU A 78 1.08 4.45 0.42
N LEU A 79 0.47 4.78 1.55
CA LEU A 79 0.10 6.16 1.86
C LEU A 79 1.32 7.01 2.25
N GLY A 80 2.40 6.38 2.67
CA GLY A 80 3.57 7.08 3.18
C GLY A 80 3.36 7.62 4.59
N ASN A 81 2.81 6.77 5.48
CA ASN A 81 2.77 7.11 6.89
C ASN A 81 4.18 7.53 7.36
N PRO A 82 4.34 8.65 8.08
CA PRO A 82 5.66 9.13 8.52
C PRO A 82 6.49 8.09 9.27
N GLU A 83 5.84 7.19 10.00
CA GLU A 83 6.50 6.08 10.71
C GLU A 83 7.04 4.97 9.79
N CYS A 84 6.71 5.03 8.49
CA CYS A 84 7.12 4.07 7.47
C CYS A 84 8.23 4.60 6.55
N GLU A 85 8.93 5.67 6.93
CA GLU A 85 9.91 6.35 6.08
C GLU A 85 11.02 5.43 5.55
N SER A 86 11.43 4.45 6.35
CA SER A 86 12.46 3.46 5.94
C SER A 86 12.06 2.62 4.72
N LEU A 87 10.77 2.57 4.37
CA LEU A 87 10.24 1.79 3.25
C LEU A 87 10.16 2.58 1.94
N PHE A 88 10.40 3.88 1.95
CA PHE A 88 10.16 4.74 0.78
C PHE A 88 11.14 4.51 -0.37
N THR A 89 12.28 3.90 -0.09
CA THR A 89 13.30 3.57 -1.09
C THR A 89 13.20 2.15 -1.64
N ALA A 90 12.28 1.33 -1.12
CA ALA A 90 12.10 -0.04 -1.60
C ALA A 90 11.58 -0.05 -3.04
N SER A 91 12.25 -0.78 -3.91
CA SER A 91 11.94 -0.82 -5.35
C SER A 91 11.73 -2.23 -5.90
N SER A 92 12.25 -3.25 -5.23
CA SER A 92 12.09 -4.65 -5.63
C SER A 92 12.11 -5.57 -4.42
N TRP A 93 11.40 -6.68 -4.52
CA TRP A 93 11.31 -7.69 -3.47
C TRP A 93 10.89 -9.04 -4.05
N SER A 94 11.15 -10.10 -3.31
CA SER A 94 10.69 -11.45 -3.67
C SER A 94 9.28 -11.73 -3.20
N TYR A 95 8.89 -11.19 -2.05
CA TYR A 95 7.55 -11.21 -1.46
C TYR A 95 7.46 -10.11 -0.40
N ILE A 96 6.26 -9.83 0.08
CA ILE A 96 6.04 -8.81 1.12
C ILE A 96 5.81 -9.52 2.46
N VAL A 97 6.45 -9.02 3.51
CA VAL A 97 6.24 -9.50 4.88
C VAL A 97 5.60 -8.40 5.72
N GLU A 98 4.44 -8.71 6.25
CA GLU A 98 3.69 -7.85 7.15
C GLU A 98 3.68 -8.48 8.55
N THR A 99 4.05 -7.70 9.57
CA THR A 99 4.05 -8.16 10.95
C THR A 99 2.61 -8.25 11.47
N PRO A 100 2.21 -9.32 12.20
CA PRO A 100 0.90 -9.39 12.81
C PRO A 100 0.62 -8.18 13.70
N ASN A 101 -0.60 -7.65 13.63
CA ASN A 101 -1.04 -6.49 14.42
C ASN A 101 -0.19 -5.23 14.24
N SER A 102 0.38 -5.03 13.06
CA SER A 102 1.10 -3.81 12.73
C SER A 102 0.14 -2.60 12.71
N ASP A 103 0.48 -1.55 13.48
CA ASP A 103 -0.43 -0.44 13.78
C ASP A 103 -0.26 0.77 12.84
N ASN A 104 0.89 0.87 12.16
CA ASN A 104 1.19 2.03 11.32
C ASN A 104 0.64 1.86 9.91
N GLY A 105 -0.64 2.18 9.80
CA GLY A 105 -1.39 2.21 8.55
C GLY A 105 -1.96 3.60 8.29
N THR A 106 -3.28 3.69 8.28
CA THR A 106 -4.00 4.96 8.18
C THR A 106 -3.91 5.73 9.49
N CYS A 107 -3.03 6.72 9.58
CA CYS A 107 -2.90 7.53 10.79
C CYS A 107 -4.05 8.52 10.95
N TYR A 108 -4.55 9.13 9.87
CA TYR A 108 -5.81 9.85 9.92
C TYR A 108 -6.96 8.86 9.76
N PRO A 109 -7.93 8.84 10.70
CA PRO A 109 -8.95 7.79 10.70
C PRO A 109 -9.85 7.86 9.47
N GLY A 110 -10.26 6.69 8.99
CA GLY A 110 -11.13 6.51 7.84
C GLY A 110 -10.94 5.13 7.22
N ASP A 111 -11.66 4.88 6.13
CA ASP A 111 -11.66 3.61 5.44
C ASP A 111 -10.76 3.63 4.21
N PHE A 112 -10.02 2.57 4.01
CA PHE A 112 -9.29 2.34 2.76
C PHE A 112 -10.16 1.45 1.85
N ILE A 113 -10.75 2.08 0.86
CA ILE A 113 -11.77 1.44 0.01
C ILE A 113 -11.11 0.41 -0.91
N ASN A 114 -11.73 -0.78 -1.01
CA ASN A 114 -11.24 -1.93 -1.78
C ASN A 114 -9.81 -2.35 -1.37
N TYR A 115 -9.52 -2.26 -0.09
CA TYR A 115 -8.20 -2.54 0.45
C TYR A 115 -7.75 -3.99 0.22
N GLU A 116 -8.63 -4.97 0.42
CA GLU A 116 -8.31 -6.37 0.20
C GLU A 116 -8.04 -6.67 -1.28
N GLU A 117 -8.78 -6.04 -2.19
CA GLU A 117 -8.52 -6.14 -3.63
C GLU A 117 -7.15 -5.57 -4.00
N LEU A 118 -6.75 -4.45 -3.39
CA LEU A 118 -5.42 -3.87 -3.58
C LEU A 118 -4.32 -4.79 -3.05
N ARG A 119 -4.52 -5.39 -1.88
CA ARG A 119 -3.59 -6.38 -1.31
C ARG A 119 -3.42 -7.57 -2.25
N GLU A 120 -4.51 -8.13 -2.77
CA GLU A 120 -4.48 -9.22 -3.73
C GLU A 120 -3.71 -8.82 -4.99
N HIS A 121 -3.95 -7.62 -5.51
CA HIS A 121 -3.21 -7.11 -6.67
C HIS A 121 -1.70 -7.00 -6.39
N LEU A 122 -1.32 -6.48 -5.23
CA LEU A 122 0.08 -6.34 -4.80
C LEU A 122 0.76 -7.70 -4.60
N SER A 123 0.02 -8.76 -4.30
CA SER A 123 0.57 -10.11 -4.18
C SER A 123 1.21 -10.62 -5.46
N SER A 124 0.85 -10.07 -6.61
CA SER A 124 1.43 -10.39 -7.92
C SER A 124 2.49 -9.38 -8.40
N VAL A 125 2.80 -8.36 -7.60
CA VAL A 125 3.78 -7.32 -7.92
C VAL A 125 5.10 -7.62 -7.24
N SER A 126 6.20 -7.62 -8.00
CA SER A 126 7.56 -7.89 -7.49
C SER A 126 8.45 -6.66 -7.45
N SER A 127 8.08 -5.60 -8.13
CA SER A 127 8.81 -4.35 -8.12
C SER A 127 7.94 -3.18 -8.51
N PHE A 128 8.26 -2.00 -8.01
CA PHE A 128 7.68 -0.77 -8.49
C PHE A 128 8.66 0.41 -8.39
N GLU A 129 8.37 1.43 -9.18
CA GLU A 129 9.01 2.71 -9.13
C GLU A 129 8.05 3.72 -8.50
N ARG A 130 8.47 4.30 -7.37
CA ARG A 130 7.78 5.43 -6.76
C ARG A 130 8.23 6.70 -7.47
N PHE A 131 7.31 7.47 -8.00
CA PHE A 131 7.61 8.72 -8.68
C PHE A 131 6.62 9.82 -8.30
N GLU A 132 7.05 11.05 -8.37
CA GLU A 132 6.23 12.20 -8.03
C GLU A 132 5.28 12.53 -9.19
N ILE A 133 4.03 12.05 -9.09
CA ILE A 133 3.01 12.22 -10.13
C ILE A 133 2.57 13.69 -10.25
N PHE A 134 2.36 14.34 -9.12
CA PHE A 134 2.06 15.76 -9.04
C PHE A 134 3.03 16.43 -8.07
N PRO A 135 4.13 16.99 -8.60
CA PRO A 135 5.15 17.62 -7.76
C PRO A 135 4.57 18.72 -6.87
N LYS A 136 4.86 18.61 -5.56
CA LYS A 136 4.35 19.56 -4.57
C LYS A 136 4.74 21.00 -4.90
N ALA A 137 5.94 21.20 -5.42
CA ALA A 137 6.51 22.53 -5.63
C ALA A 137 5.72 23.41 -6.61
N ASN A 138 5.09 22.80 -7.62
CA ASN A 138 4.53 23.56 -8.74
C ASN A 138 3.17 23.05 -9.27
N SER A 139 2.61 21.98 -8.71
CA SER A 139 1.34 21.44 -9.21
C SER A 139 0.12 22.24 -8.76
N TRP A 140 0.19 22.89 -7.62
CA TRP A 140 -0.96 23.48 -6.93
C TRP A 140 -0.73 24.97 -6.56
N PRO A 141 -0.51 25.85 -7.56
CA PRO A 141 -0.12 27.26 -7.26
C PRO A 141 -1.22 28.08 -6.58
N ASN A 142 -2.49 27.67 -6.72
CA ASN A 142 -3.66 28.39 -6.21
C ASN A 142 -4.23 27.78 -4.93
N HIS A 143 -3.56 26.79 -4.35
CA HIS A 143 -3.96 26.10 -3.13
C HIS A 143 -2.80 26.05 -2.15
N ASP A 144 -3.11 25.95 -0.86
CA ASP A 144 -2.08 25.77 0.16
C ASP A 144 -1.70 24.29 0.27
N THR A 145 -0.40 24.01 0.15
CA THR A 145 0.16 22.66 0.20
C THR A 145 0.91 22.35 1.49
N ASN A 146 1.00 23.31 2.42
CA ASN A 146 1.82 23.20 3.64
C ASN A 146 1.00 23.12 4.92
N LYS A 147 -0.26 23.56 4.91
CA LYS A 147 -1.12 23.60 6.10
C LYS A 147 -1.82 22.28 6.40
N GLY A 148 -1.83 21.35 5.46
CA GLY A 148 -2.45 20.04 5.63
C GLY A 148 -1.58 19.11 6.48
N VAL A 149 -1.44 19.40 7.75
CA VAL A 149 -0.76 18.57 8.74
C VAL A 149 -1.67 18.32 9.93
N THR A 150 -1.45 17.22 10.63
CA THR A 150 -2.32 16.77 11.72
C THR A 150 -1.54 16.10 12.84
N ALA A 151 -2.05 16.24 14.05
CA ALA A 151 -1.53 15.50 15.21
C ALA A 151 -1.77 13.99 15.12
N ALA A 152 -2.72 13.55 14.29
CA ALA A 152 -2.98 12.13 14.07
C ALA A 152 -1.86 11.40 13.30
N CYS A 153 -1.07 12.14 12.51
CA CYS A 153 0.07 11.63 11.75
C CYS A 153 1.37 12.31 12.21
N PRO A 154 1.82 12.08 13.45
CA PRO A 154 2.99 12.78 13.98
C PRO A 154 4.29 12.24 13.37
N TYR A 155 5.27 13.11 13.29
CA TYR A 155 6.66 12.76 12.98
C TYR A 155 7.61 13.58 13.86
N ALA A 156 8.47 12.88 14.59
CA ALA A 156 9.46 13.51 15.49
C ALA A 156 8.83 14.54 16.47
N GLY A 157 7.65 14.24 17.00
CA GLY A 157 6.92 15.09 17.96
C GLY A 157 6.16 16.25 17.35
N ALA A 158 6.17 16.43 16.04
CA ALA A 158 5.44 17.48 15.34
C ALA A 158 4.27 16.91 14.51
N ASN A 159 3.27 17.75 14.26
CA ASN A 159 2.21 17.43 13.33
C ASN A 159 2.78 17.21 11.93
N SER A 160 2.34 16.17 11.25
CA SER A 160 2.79 15.80 9.91
C SER A 160 1.63 15.25 9.08
N PHE A 161 1.95 14.66 7.95
CA PHE A 161 0.98 14.02 7.07
C PHE A 161 1.63 12.89 6.28
N TYR A 162 0.84 12.17 5.52
CA TYR A 162 1.34 11.14 4.61
C TYR A 162 2.32 11.70 3.59
N ARG A 163 3.44 11.02 3.40
CA ARG A 163 4.48 11.47 2.45
C ARG A 163 4.05 11.36 0.98
N ASN A 164 3.13 10.45 0.68
CA ASN A 164 2.70 10.19 -0.70
C ASN A 164 1.45 10.99 -1.11
N LEU A 165 0.87 11.76 -0.20
CA LEU A 165 -0.31 12.57 -0.41
C LEU A 165 -0.05 14.03 -0.06
N ILE A 166 -0.88 14.93 -0.58
CA ILE A 166 -0.93 16.33 -0.20
C ILE A 166 -2.36 16.70 0.18
N TRP A 167 -2.54 17.13 1.41
CA TRP A 167 -3.82 17.67 1.85
C TRP A 167 -3.95 19.13 1.37
N LEU A 168 -4.67 19.31 0.27
CA LEU A 168 -4.90 20.62 -0.33
C LEU A 168 -5.96 21.38 0.47
N VAL A 169 -5.63 22.57 0.92
CA VAL A 169 -6.55 23.47 1.61
C VAL A 169 -6.60 24.82 0.90
N LYS A 170 -7.55 25.65 1.26
CA LYS A 170 -7.69 26.99 0.67
C LYS A 170 -6.42 27.84 0.85
N LYS A 171 -6.14 28.67 -0.14
CA LYS A 171 -5.10 29.68 -0.09
C LYS A 171 -5.75 31.04 0.15
N GLY A 172 -5.43 31.67 1.28
CA GLY A 172 -6.20 32.82 1.74
C GLY A 172 -7.65 32.43 2.01
N ASN A 173 -8.59 33.11 1.39
CA ASN A 173 -10.03 32.82 1.51
C ASN A 173 -10.61 32.19 0.24
N SER A 174 -9.80 31.53 -0.55
CA SER A 174 -10.23 30.97 -1.84
C SER A 174 -9.74 29.55 -2.03
N TYR A 175 -10.64 28.72 -2.54
CA TYR A 175 -10.32 27.41 -3.08
C TYR A 175 -10.91 27.36 -4.49
N PRO A 176 -10.17 27.86 -5.48
CA PRO A 176 -10.65 27.79 -6.86
C PRO A 176 -10.72 26.35 -7.33
N LYS A 177 -11.64 26.09 -8.25
CA LYS A 177 -11.73 24.76 -8.87
C LYS A 177 -10.39 24.35 -9.45
N LEU A 178 -9.87 23.23 -9.00
CA LEU A 178 -8.69 22.61 -9.58
C LEU A 178 -9.07 21.59 -10.65
N SER A 179 -8.23 21.47 -11.64
CA SER A 179 -8.28 20.40 -12.63
C SER A 179 -6.86 20.03 -12.99
N LYS A 180 -6.48 18.78 -12.74
CA LYS A 180 -5.11 18.29 -12.93
C LYS A 180 -5.14 16.91 -13.53
N SER A 181 -4.38 16.73 -14.60
CA SER A 181 -4.30 15.46 -15.33
C SER A 181 -2.88 14.93 -15.39
N TYR A 182 -2.78 13.62 -15.43
CA TYR A 182 -1.53 12.90 -15.67
C TYR A 182 -1.75 11.85 -16.75
N ILE A 183 -0.87 11.85 -17.74
CA ILE A 183 -0.85 10.83 -18.79
C ILE A 183 0.20 9.79 -18.42
N ASN A 184 -0.21 8.52 -18.34
CA ASN A 184 0.74 7.45 -18.05
C ASN A 184 1.63 7.20 -19.27
N ASN A 185 2.78 7.85 -19.29
CA ASN A 185 3.81 7.67 -20.32
C ASN A 185 4.81 6.56 -19.98
N LYS A 186 4.59 5.84 -18.90
CA LYS A 186 5.39 4.67 -18.53
C LYS A 186 4.90 3.44 -19.28
N LYS A 187 5.77 2.44 -19.40
CA LYS A 187 5.42 1.17 -20.05
C LYS A 187 4.75 0.16 -19.10
N LYS A 188 4.34 0.63 -17.95
CA LYS A 188 3.78 -0.18 -16.85
C LYS A 188 2.48 0.45 -16.37
N GLU A 189 1.64 -0.37 -15.71
CA GLU A 189 0.51 0.17 -14.95
C GLU A 189 1.00 1.10 -13.84
N VAL A 190 0.24 2.13 -13.56
CA VAL A 190 0.51 3.08 -12.49
C VAL A 190 -0.61 2.99 -11.46
N LEU A 191 -0.25 2.72 -10.21
CA LEU A 191 -1.15 2.79 -9.07
C LEU A 191 -1.21 4.23 -8.58
N VAL A 192 -2.42 4.79 -8.56
CA VAL A 192 -2.69 6.13 -8.01
C VAL A 192 -3.60 6.00 -6.81
N ILE A 193 -3.23 6.64 -5.71
CA ILE A 193 -3.98 6.65 -4.46
C ILE A 193 -4.29 8.10 -4.09
N TRP A 194 -5.50 8.36 -3.65
CA TRP A 194 -5.94 9.67 -3.16
C TRP A 194 -6.86 9.51 -1.97
N GLY A 195 -7.18 10.62 -1.33
CA GLY A 195 -8.11 10.65 -0.22
C GLY A 195 -9.22 11.68 -0.42
N ILE A 196 -10.33 11.47 0.28
CA ILE A 196 -11.42 12.41 0.44
C ILE A 196 -11.57 12.72 1.92
N HIS A 197 -11.49 14.00 2.27
CA HIS A 197 -11.67 14.45 3.63
C HIS A 197 -13.15 14.74 3.92
N HIS A 198 -13.64 14.21 5.03
CA HIS A 198 -14.97 14.43 5.57
C HIS A 198 -14.87 15.19 6.88
N PRO A 199 -15.07 16.52 6.88
CA PRO A 199 -15.01 17.33 8.09
C PRO A 199 -16.14 17.00 9.08
N PRO A 200 -15.92 17.21 10.39
CA PRO A 200 -16.95 16.98 11.39
C PRO A 200 -18.04 18.04 11.41
N THR A 201 -17.75 19.26 10.95
CA THR A 201 -18.68 20.40 10.97
C THR A 201 -18.61 21.21 9.69
N SER A 202 -19.68 21.97 9.41
CA SER A 202 -19.69 22.91 8.29
C SER A 202 -18.72 24.09 8.50
N THR A 203 -18.42 24.42 9.73
CA THR A 203 -17.39 25.42 10.05
C THR A 203 -16.02 24.94 9.65
N ASP A 204 -15.68 23.69 9.94
CA ASP A 204 -14.41 23.09 9.51
C ASP A 204 -14.34 23.00 7.99
N GLN A 205 -15.45 22.69 7.31
CA GLN A 205 -15.51 22.71 5.85
C GLN A 205 -15.11 24.07 5.28
N GLN A 206 -15.69 25.14 5.82
CA GLN A 206 -15.38 26.51 5.37
C GLN A 206 -13.96 26.96 5.76
N THR A 207 -13.51 26.56 6.94
CA THR A 207 -12.16 26.90 7.42
C THR A 207 -11.09 26.25 6.54
N LEU A 208 -11.30 25.04 6.07
CA LEU A 208 -10.32 24.30 5.27
C LEU A 208 -10.46 24.58 3.76
N TYR A 209 -11.69 24.69 3.25
CA TYR A 209 -11.93 24.66 1.81
C TYR A 209 -12.72 25.86 1.28
N GLN A 210 -13.19 26.74 2.13
CA GLN A 210 -14.05 27.90 1.80
C GLN A 210 -15.43 27.49 1.25
N ASN A 211 -15.47 26.58 0.30
CA ASN A 211 -16.71 26.17 -0.38
C ASN A 211 -17.51 25.19 0.48
N ALA A 212 -18.74 25.59 0.85
CA ALA A 212 -19.64 24.78 1.67
C ALA A 212 -20.19 23.57 0.90
N ASP A 213 -20.41 23.71 -0.39
CA ASP A 213 -20.86 22.65 -1.31
C ASP A 213 -19.72 22.30 -2.26
N ALA A 214 -18.86 21.38 -1.82
CA ALA A 214 -17.70 20.98 -2.55
C ALA A 214 -17.86 19.55 -3.14
N TYR A 215 -17.07 19.26 -4.15
CA TYR A 215 -16.98 17.95 -4.75
C TYR A 215 -15.55 17.62 -5.17
N VAL A 216 -15.29 16.34 -5.35
CA VAL A 216 -14.10 15.80 -6.02
C VAL A 216 -14.56 14.87 -7.12
N PHE A 217 -13.99 15.02 -8.30
CA PHE A 217 -14.17 14.10 -9.42
C PHE A 217 -12.85 13.50 -9.81
N VAL A 218 -12.83 12.18 -9.98
CA VAL A 218 -11.67 11.43 -10.48
C VAL A 218 -12.11 10.59 -11.66
N GLY A 219 -11.44 10.73 -12.80
CA GLY A 219 -11.79 10.03 -14.02
C GLY A 219 -10.58 9.56 -14.82
N SER A 220 -10.69 8.37 -15.37
CA SER A 220 -9.81 7.79 -16.39
C SER A 220 -10.67 7.01 -17.39
N SER A 221 -10.06 6.30 -18.34
CA SER A 221 -10.84 5.49 -19.28
C SER A 221 -11.65 4.37 -18.61
N LYS A 222 -11.17 3.87 -17.46
CA LYS A 222 -11.79 2.74 -16.74
C LYS A 222 -12.35 3.09 -15.37
N TYR A 223 -12.14 4.31 -14.90
CA TYR A 223 -12.58 4.78 -13.59
C TYR A 223 -13.28 6.11 -13.74
N SER A 224 -14.45 6.26 -13.12
CA SER A 224 -15.16 7.53 -13.07
C SER A 224 -15.98 7.60 -11.80
N LYS A 225 -15.66 8.53 -10.92
CA LYS A 225 -16.40 8.74 -9.68
C LYS A 225 -16.38 10.20 -9.23
N ARG A 226 -17.57 10.67 -8.84
CA ARG A 226 -17.76 11.97 -8.18
C ARG A 226 -18.00 11.73 -6.69
N PHE A 227 -17.23 12.40 -5.86
CA PHE A 227 -17.28 12.33 -4.41
C PHE A 227 -17.89 13.61 -3.86
N LYS A 228 -18.72 13.47 -2.84
CA LYS A 228 -19.14 14.59 -2.00
C LYS A 228 -18.73 14.34 -0.56
N PRO A 229 -18.24 15.34 0.17
CA PRO A 229 -17.95 15.18 1.57
C PRO A 229 -19.24 14.96 2.37
N GLU A 230 -19.15 14.08 3.34
CA GLU A 230 -20.19 13.87 4.35
C GLU A 230 -19.79 14.58 5.62
N ILE A 231 -20.46 15.68 5.93
CA ILE A 231 -20.22 16.46 7.13
C ILE A 231 -21.08 15.91 8.25
N ALA A 232 -20.45 15.30 9.23
CA ALA A 232 -21.12 14.69 10.37
C ALA A 232 -20.21 14.66 11.60
N ALA A 233 -20.79 14.85 12.77
CA ALA A 233 -20.10 14.61 14.03
C ALA A 233 -19.86 13.12 14.21
N ARG A 234 -18.62 12.73 14.48
CA ARG A 234 -18.20 11.34 14.69
C ARG A 234 -17.45 11.22 16.00
N PRO A 235 -17.44 10.04 16.63
CA PRO A 235 -16.56 9.78 17.77
C PRO A 235 -15.11 10.04 17.39
N LYS A 236 -14.35 10.68 18.29
CA LYS A 236 -12.94 10.95 18.05
C LYS A 236 -12.13 9.65 18.01
N VAL A 237 -11.35 9.50 16.95
CA VAL A 237 -10.33 8.47 16.81
C VAL A 237 -8.99 9.18 16.56
N ARG A 238 -7.96 8.86 17.32
CA ARG A 238 -6.68 9.59 17.31
C ARG A 238 -6.87 11.11 17.44
N ASP A 239 -7.82 11.49 18.28
CA ASP A 239 -8.21 12.88 18.55
C ASP A 239 -8.82 13.63 17.36
N GLN A 240 -9.30 12.90 16.34
CA GLN A 240 -9.95 13.45 15.15
C GLN A 240 -11.42 13.03 15.07
N ALA A 241 -12.30 14.02 14.96
CA ALA A 241 -13.73 13.81 14.67
C ALA A 241 -14.01 13.75 13.16
N GLY A 242 -13.11 14.25 12.33
CA GLY A 242 -13.16 14.07 10.88
C GLY A 242 -12.73 12.68 10.45
N ARG A 243 -12.95 12.37 9.17
CA ARG A 243 -12.50 11.13 8.55
C ARG A 243 -11.89 11.42 7.19
N MET A 244 -10.99 10.54 6.75
CA MET A 244 -10.52 10.46 5.38
C MET A 244 -10.81 9.08 4.84
N ASP A 245 -11.43 9.01 3.67
CA ASP A 245 -11.55 7.77 2.93
C ASP A 245 -10.48 7.76 1.84
N TYR A 246 -9.83 6.61 1.68
CA TYR A 246 -8.75 6.44 0.73
C TYR A 246 -9.21 5.55 -0.41
N TYR A 247 -8.89 5.97 -1.63
CA TYR A 247 -9.29 5.33 -2.88
C TYR A 247 -8.07 5.10 -3.75
N TRP A 248 -8.17 4.16 -4.64
CA TRP A 248 -7.13 3.85 -5.59
C TRP A 248 -7.67 3.39 -6.93
N THR A 249 -6.87 3.52 -7.96
CA THR A 249 -7.11 2.94 -9.27
C THR A 249 -5.80 2.65 -9.97
N LEU A 250 -5.85 1.81 -10.98
CA LEU A 250 -4.73 1.52 -11.87
C LEU A 250 -4.94 2.24 -13.19
N ILE A 251 -3.87 2.82 -13.70
CA ILE A 251 -3.85 3.48 -15.01
C ILE A 251 -2.96 2.69 -15.95
N GLU A 252 -3.52 2.24 -17.05
CA GLU A 252 -2.77 1.56 -18.10
C GLU A 252 -1.84 2.51 -18.86
N PRO A 253 -0.76 2.01 -19.50
CA PRO A 253 0.07 2.83 -20.38
C PRO A 253 -0.76 3.58 -21.41
N GLY A 254 -0.49 4.88 -21.54
CA GLY A 254 -1.19 5.77 -22.47
C GLY A 254 -2.52 6.36 -21.99
N ASP A 255 -3.06 5.85 -20.87
CA ASP A 255 -4.28 6.40 -20.29
C ASP A 255 -4.00 7.64 -19.43
N THR A 256 -5.03 8.46 -19.27
CA THR A 256 -4.98 9.70 -18.50
C THR A 256 -5.90 9.61 -17.29
N ILE A 257 -5.40 10.03 -16.14
CA ILE A 257 -6.23 10.27 -14.95
C ILE A 257 -6.39 11.77 -14.75
N THR A 258 -7.61 12.21 -14.45
CA THR A 258 -7.94 13.60 -14.19
C THR A 258 -8.58 13.74 -12.82
N PHE A 259 -8.10 14.72 -12.05
CA PHE A 259 -8.64 15.14 -10.77
C PHE A 259 -9.27 16.53 -10.93
N GLU A 260 -10.53 16.66 -10.53
CA GLU A 260 -11.21 17.94 -10.39
C GLU A 260 -11.72 18.08 -8.95
N ALA A 261 -11.61 19.25 -8.37
CA ALA A 261 -12.13 19.48 -7.03
C ALA A 261 -12.39 20.95 -6.75
N THR A 262 -13.38 21.18 -5.91
CA THR A 262 -13.68 22.48 -5.30
C THR A 262 -13.46 22.47 -3.78
N GLY A 263 -12.95 21.39 -3.25
CA GLY A 263 -12.59 21.18 -1.85
C GLY A 263 -12.36 19.71 -1.57
N ASN A 264 -11.93 19.37 -0.37
CA ASN A 264 -11.92 18.03 0.24
C ASN A 264 -11.02 16.99 -0.43
N LEU A 265 -10.21 17.38 -1.41
CA LEU A 265 -9.26 16.47 -2.05
C LEU A 265 -7.97 16.37 -1.24
N VAL A 266 -7.62 15.15 -0.92
CA VAL A 266 -6.26 14.77 -0.50
C VAL A 266 -5.57 14.20 -1.73
N ALA A 267 -4.79 15.05 -2.39
CA ALA A 267 -4.25 14.76 -3.71
C ALA A 267 -3.09 13.76 -3.67
N PRO A 268 -2.91 12.95 -4.71
CA PRO A 268 -1.69 12.15 -4.85
C PRO A 268 -0.49 13.06 -5.08
N ARG A 269 0.60 12.81 -4.35
CA ARG A 269 1.91 13.39 -4.61
C ARG A 269 2.80 12.40 -5.33
N TYR A 270 2.89 11.17 -4.81
CA TYR A 270 3.60 10.06 -5.42
C TYR A 270 2.61 9.00 -5.91
N ALA A 271 2.99 8.34 -6.97
CA ALA A 271 2.33 7.17 -7.52
C ALA A 271 3.37 6.07 -7.76
N PHE A 272 2.92 4.89 -8.14
CA PHE A 272 3.77 3.71 -8.26
C PHE A 272 3.60 3.06 -9.62
N ALA A 273 4.65 3.04 -10.43
CA ALA A 273 4.70 2.24 -11.64
C ALA A 273 5.07 0.81 -11.27
N MET A 274 4.23 -0.16 -11.63
CA MET A 274 4.31 -1.52 -11.13
C MET A 274 4.66 -2.51 -12.22
N LYS A 275 5.54 -3.45 -11.86
CA LYS A 275 5.79 -4.65 -12.65
C LYS A 275 5.17 -5.84 -11.96
N ARG A 276 4.28 -6.55 -12.67
CA ARG A 276 3.81 -7.86 -12.24
C ARG A 276 4.92 -8.88 -12.45
N GLY A 277 5.18 -9.69 -11.43
CA GLY A 277 6.14 -10.77 -11.48
C GLY A 277 5.54 -12.04 -10.90
N SER A 278 5.94 -13.19 -11.45
CA SER A 278 5.68 -14.46 -10.79
C SER A 278 6.52 -14.54 -9.53
N GLY A 279 5.95 -14.87 -8.39
CA GLY A 279 6.70 -15.19 -7.19
C GLY A 279 6.66 -14.17 -6.09
N SER A 280 5.92 -13.08 -6.23
CA SER A 280 5.58 -12.26 -5.09
C SER A 280 4.35 -12.83 -4.37
N GLY A 281 4.13 -12.40 -3.18
CA GLY A 281 3.01 -12.75 -2.32
C GLY A 281 3.08 -11.89 -1.09
N ILE A 282 2.09 -12.00 -0.20
CA ILE A 282 2.09 -11.32 1.09
C ILE A 282 2.04 -12.37 2.19
N ILE A 283 2.97 -12.31 3.12
CA ILE A 283 3.07 -13.19 4.26
C ILE A 283 2.94 -12.39 5.52
N VAL A 284 2.09 -12.83 6.44
CA VAL A 284 1.97 -12.25 7.78
C VAL A 284 2.82 -13.07 8.74
N SER A 285 3.94 -12.51 9.19
CA SER A 285 4.88 -13.19 10.10
C SER A 285 5.69 -12.17 10.90
N ASP A 286 6.08 -12.54 12.11
CA ASP A 286 7.02 -11.81 12.95
C ASP A 286 8.42 -12.44 12.95
N ALA A 287 8.64 -13.49 12.16
CA ALA A 287 9.92 -14.15 12.04
C ALA A 287 10.97 -13.24 11.38
N PRO A 288 12.24 -13.32 11.79
CA PRO A 288 13.32 -12.59 11.15
C PRO A 288 13.66 -13.16 9.77
N VAL A 289 14.18 -12.32 8.88
CA VAL A 289 14.68 -12.73 7.57
C VAL A 289 16.10 -13.26 7.70
N HIS A 290 16.36 -14.42 7.15
CA HIS A 290 17.65 -15.09 7.14
C HIS A 290 18.17 -15.33 5.71
N ASP A 291 19.48 -15.44 5.57
CA ASP A 291 20.10 -16.07 4.40
C ASP A 291 20.03 -17.58 4.60
N CYS A 292 19.11 -18.23 3.89
CA CYS A 292 19.01 -19.69 3.94
C CYS A 292 20.01 -20.27 2.93
N ASN A 293 21.10 -20.84 3.44
CA ASN A 293 22.06 -21.53 2.58
C ASN A 293 21.51 -22.87 2.15
N THR A 294 21.55 -23.12 0.86
CA THR A 294 21.37 -24.47 0.29
C THR A 294 22.63 -25.27 0.64
N THR A 295 22.57 -26.08 1.69
CA THR A 295 23.55 -27.16 1.88
C THR A 295 23.20 -28.33 1.01
#